data_0e574dea3a6e2e30dab5afc22a7262e8
#
_entry.id   0e574dea3a6e2e30dab5afc22a7262e8
#
_cell.length_a   1.000
_cell.length_b   1.000
_cell.length_c   1.000
_cell.angle_alpha   90.00
_cell.angle_beta   90.00
_cell.angle_gamma   90.00
#
_symmetry.space_group_name_H-M   'P 1'
#
loop_
_entity.id
_entity.type
_entity.pdbx_description
1 polymer ?
#
loop_
_entity_poly.entity_id
_entity_poly.type
_entity_poly.pdbx_seq_one_letter_code
_entity_poly.pdbx_strand_id
1 'polypeptide(L)'
;RGPLVLPEKADNMKRAYWYLVSIRGISPQIVSHFMNRKMIYQEKKYGNCVFVGYDAEGTPRYCSMRAARENSSFKMDATGSDKSYPFFHEGTSDLLIVTEAPIDLMSHASIAADFYGRDWTEDHRISTGCLWNGAIDRYLEGHPQIRRLVFAVDNDYLARDKDGQFRNWGQLTAAKWVREYTGRGFQCAVHLPHLNDFNTDLVERRKGRSVEDLDRLRMAELEAEFNRDAAEEPESEDEQEMEA
;
A
#
# COMPACT_ATOMS: atom_id res chain seq x y z
N ARG A 1 -25.00 -5.14 -4.67
CA ARG A 1 -23.81 -5.86 -5.20
C ARG A 1 -24.15 -7.33 -5.29
N GLY A 2 -23.75 -8.02 -6.38
CA GLY A 2 -23.87 -9.47 -6.47
C GLY A 2 -22.94 -10.17 -5.47
N PRO A 3 -23.03 -11.51 -5.31
CA PRO A 3 -22.16 -12.27 -4.42
C PRO A 3 -20.70 -12.16 -4.88
N LEU A 4 -19.77 -12.25 -3.91
CA LEU A 4 -18.33 -12.28 -4.20
C LEU A 4 -17.99 -13.56 -4.99
N VAL A 5 -17.32 -13.40 -6.12
CA VAL A 5 -16.82 -14.49 -6.96
C VAL A 5 -15.31 -14.59 -6.78
N LEU A 6 -14.87 -15.57 -5.99
CA LEU A 6 -13.43 -15.81 -5.79
C LEU A 6 -12.82 -16.48 -7.03
N PRO A 7 -11.62 -16.04 -7.48
CA PRO A 7 -10.84 -16.74 -8.48
C PRO A 7 -10.50 -18.17 -8.07
N GLU A 8 -10.53 -19.10 -9.04
CA GLU A 8 -10.17 -20.51 -8.79
C GLU A 8 -8.72 -20.59 -8.29
N LYS A 9 -8.54 -21.34 -7.19
CA LYS A 9 -7.23 -21.55 -6.59
C LYS A 9 -6.38 -22.54 -7.38
N ALA A 10 -5.11 -22.23 -7.60
CA ALA A 10 -4.13 -23.15 -8.17
C ALA A 10 -3.76 -24.27 -7.18
N ASP A 11 -3.25 -25.39 -7.71
CA ASP A 11 -2.81 -26.55 -6.90
C ASP A 11 -1.57 -26.23 -6.04
N ASN A 12 -0.83 -25.19 -6.40
CA ASN A 12 0.34 -24.75 -5.65
C ASN A 12 0.46 -23.22 -5.63
N MET A 13 1.35 -22.71 -4.76
CA MET A 13 1.56 -21.29 -4.50
C MET A 13 2.93 -20.79 -4.97
N LYS A 14 3.68 -21.60 -5.73
CA LYS A 14 5.10 -21.36 -6.00
C LYS A 14 5.37 -20.00 -6.64
N ARG A 15 4.60 -19.63 -7.64
CA ARG A 15 4.78 -18.37 -8.37
C ARG A 15 4.41 -17.16 -7.51
N ALA A 16 3.26 -17.21 -6.83
CA ALA A 16 2.82 -16.15 -5.94
C ALA A 16 3.80 -15.96 -4.76
N TYR A 17 4.24 -17.07 -4.15
CA TYR A 17 5.22 -17.03 -3.07
C TYR A 17 6.56 -16.43 -3.54
N TRP A 18 7.10 -16.94 -4.67
CA TRP A 18 8.34 -16.42 -5.24
C TRP A 18 8.23 -14.92 -5.55
N TYR A 19 7.13 -14.49 -6.14
CA TYR A 19 6.90 -13.09 -6.45
C TYR A 19 6.91 -12.22 -5.19
N LEU A 20 6.16 -12.60 -4.15
CA LEU A 20 6.08 -11.82 -2.92
C LEU A 20 7.41 -11.78 -2.17
N VAL A 21 8.13 -12.91 -2.11
CA VAL A 21 9.40 -12.99 -1.37
C VAL A 21 10.57 -12.45 -2.20
N SER A 22 10.73 -12.89 -3.45
CA SER A 22 11.95 -12.59 -4.21
C SER A 22 11.86 -11.27 -4.98
N ILE A 23 10.67 -10.92 -5.50
CA ILE A 23 10.50 -9.67 -6.28
C ILE A 23 10.07 -8.52 -5.37
N ARG A 24 9.11 -8.77 -4.47
CA ARG A 24 8.61 -7.75 -3.55
C ARG A 24 9.39 -7.64 -2.25
N GLY A 25 10.36 -8.52 -2.00
CA GLY A 25 11.25 -8.48 -0.84
C GLY A 25 10.57 -8.73 0.50
N ILE A 26 9.31 -9.19 0.51
CA ILE A 26 8.54 -9.42 1.72
C ILE A 26 9.12 -10.62 2.49
N SER A 27 9.21 -10.50 3.81
CA SER A 27 9.72 -11.56 4.68
C SER A 27 8.96 -12.87 4.49
N PRO A 28 9.66 -14.01 4.30
CA PRO A 28 9.02 -15.32 4.11
C PRO A 28 8.02 -15.68 5.20
N GLN A 29 8.33 -15.34 6.46
CA GLN A 29 7.47 -15.59 7.61
C GLN A 29 6.14 -14.84 7.51
N ILE A 30 6.16 -13.59 7.03
CA ILE A 30 4.96 -12.76 6.86
C ILE A 30 4.10 -13.31 5.73
N VAL A 31 4.70 -13.65 4.58
CA VAL A 31 3.97 -14.28 3.47
C VAL A 31 3.31 -15.59 3.92
N SER A 32 4.09 -16.46 4.62
CA SER A 32 3.60 -17.74 5.13
C SER A 32 2.47 -17.57 6.14
N HIS A 33 2.53 -16.54 7.01
CA HIS A 33 1.47 -16.22 7.97
C HIS A 33 0.12 -16.01 7.28
N PHE A 34 0.09 -15.16 6.25
CA PHE A 34 -1.15 -14.88 5.50
C PHE A 34 -1.59 -16.06 4.62
N MET A 35 -0.66 -16.82 4.04
CA MET A 35 -0.99 -18.04 3.28
C MET A 35 -1.64 -19.10 4.17
N ASN A 36 -1.10 -19.33 5.37
CA ASN A 36 -1.64 -20.29 6.33
C ASN A 36 -3.04 -19.91 6.81
N ARG A 37 -3.34 -18.62 6.86
CA ARG A 37 -4.68 -18.08 7.16
C ARG A 37 -5.62 -18.03 5.93
N LYS A 38 -5.19 -18.57 4.80
CA LYS A 38 -5.95 -18.59 3.53
C LYS A 38 -6.28 -17.20 2.99
N MET A 39 -5.60 -16.17 3.47
CA MET A 39 -5.77 -14.79 3.02
C MET A 39 -4.98 -14.48 1.75
N ILE A 40 -3.98 -15.32 1.42
CA ILE A 40 -3.23 -15.24 0.15
C ILE A 40 -3.26 -16.61 -0.53
N TYR A 41 -3.53 -16.61 -1.83
CA TYR A 41 -3.34 -17.77 -2.68
C TYR A 41 -3.00 -17.39 -4.12
N GLN A 42 -2.59 -18.38 -4.91
CA GLN A 42 -2.32 -18.23 -6.33
C GLN A 42 -3.57 -18.55 -7.14
N GLU A 43 -3.95 -17.66 -8.03
CA GLU A 43 -5.03 -17.91 -8.99
C GLU A 43 -4.57 -18.91 -10.05
N LYS A 44 -5.48 -19.83 -10.46
CA LYS A 44 -5.16 -20.96 -11.34
C LYS A 44 -4.88 -20.53 -12.78
N LYS A 45 -5.67 -19.60 -13.31
CA LYS A 45 -5.67 -19.28 -14.75
C LYS A 45 -4.41 -18.55 -15.20
N TYR A 46 -4.01 -17.51 -14.47
CA TYR A 46 -2.88 -16.63 -14.84
C TYR A 46 -1.75 -16.64 -13.81
N GLY A 47 -1.95 -17.32 -12.67
CA GLY A 47 -0.98 -17.38 -11.60
C GLY A 47 -0.85 -16.08 -10.80
N ASN A 48 -1.87 -15.24 -10.81
CA ASN A 48 -1.88 -13.99 -10.05
C ASN A 48 -1.87 -14.26 -8.53
N CYS A 49 -1.32 -13.31 -7.75
CA CYS A 49 -1.54 -13.26 -6.31
C CYS A 49 -2.96 -12.81 -6.04
N VAL A 50 -3.67 -13.53 -5.19
CA VAL A 50 -5.01 -13.22 -4.70
C VAL A 50 -4.92 -12.88 -3.23
N PHE A 51 -5.52 -11.77 -2.82
CA PHE A 51 -5.59 -11.28 -1.44
C PHE A 51 -7.05 -11.23 -1.01
N VAL A 52 -7.40 -11.86 0.11
CA VAL A 52 -8.78 -12.02 0.58
C VAL A 52 -8.98 -11.33 1.92
N GLY A 53 -10.04 -10.54 2.02
CA GLY A 53 -10.57 -9.99 3.26
C GLY A 53 -11.80 -10.79 3.70
N TYR A 54 -11.89 -11.06 5.00
CA TYR A 54 -12.93 -11.88 5.61
C TYR A 54 -13.76 -11.06 6.60
N ASP A 55 -15.01 -11.49 6.83
CA ASP A 55 -15.79 -11.04 7.97
C ASP A 55 -15.43 -11.82 9.26
N ALA A 56 -16.09 -11.48 10.36
CA ALA A 56 -15.85 -12.11 11.66
C ALA A 56 -16.25 -13.60 11.69
N GLU A 57 -17.14 -14.03 10.80
CA GLU A 57 -17.60 -15.41 10.65
C GLU A 57 -16.67 -16.22 9.73
N GLY A 58 -15.61 -15.59 9.20
CA GLY A 58 -14.68 -16.25 8.27
C GLY A 58 -15.20 -16.39 6.84
N THR A 59 -16.23 -15.63 6.48
CA THR A 59 -16.74 -15.58 5.11
C THR A 59 -15.93 -14.59 4.29
N PRO A 60 -15.44 -14.94 3.09
CA PRO A 60 -14.73 -14.01 2.22
C PRO A 60 -15.70 -12.91 1.71
N ARG A 61 -15.31 -11.65 1.86
CA ARG A 61 -16.11 -10.47 1.48
C ARG A 61 -15.42 -9.56 0.49
N TYR A 62 -14.10 -9.57 0.50
CA TYR A 62 -13.27 -8.79 -0.40
C TYR A 62 -12.20 -9.68 -1.03
N CYS A 63 -11.89 -9.40 -2.27
CA CYS A 63 -10.81 -10.08 -2.97
C CYS A 63 -10.18 -9.14 -3.99
N SER A 64 -8.87 -8.94 -3.89
CA SER A 64 -8.07 -8.26 -4.91
C SER A 64 -7.02 -9.18 -5.51
N MET A 65 -6.64 -8.88 -6.75
CA MET A 65 -5.62 -9.62 -7.50
C MET A 65 -4.49 -8.72 -7.95
N ARG A 66 -3.29 -9.27 -7.96
CA ARG A 66 -2.09 -8.62 -8.51
C ARG A 66 -1.33 -9.62 -9.37
N ALA A 67 -0.87 -9.21 -10.56
CA ALA A 67 -0.02 -10.08 -11.38
C ALA A 67 1.25 -10.47 -10.60
N ALA A 68 1.53 -11.79 -10.53
CA ALA A 68 2.74 -12.33 -9.94
C ALA A 68 3.88 -12.34 -10.98
N ARG A 69 4.26 -11.17 -11.48
CA ARG A 69 5.34 -10.95 -12.45
C ARG A 69 5.84 -9.52 -12.38
N GLU A 70 7.10 -9.33 -12.74
CA GLU A 70 7.71 -8.02 -12.89
C GLU A 70 7.04 -7.21 -14.03
N ASN A 71 7.16 -5.90 -13.96
CA ASN A 71 6.72 -4.95 -14.96
C ASN A 71 5.24 -5.09 -15.38
N SER A 72 4.39 -5.53 -14.46
CA SER A 72 2.95 -5.61 -14.68
C SER A 72 2.20 -4.65 -13.77
N SER A 73 1.40 -3.78 -14.38
CA SER A 73 0.47 -2.87 -13.67
C SER A 73 -0.87 -3.54 -13.34
N PHE A 74 -1.08 -4.83 -13.73
CA PHE A 74 -2.37 -5.49 -13.48
C PHE A 74 -2.69 -5.56 -12.00
N LYS A 75 -3.79 -4.91 -11.65
CA LYS A 75 -4.48 -4.99 -10.36
C LYS A 75 -5.98 -4.96 -10.62
N MET A 76 -6.75 -5.78 -9.93
CA MET A 76 -8.19 -5.86 -10.10
C MET A 76 -8.85 -6.39 -8.82
N ASP A 77 -10.01 -5.83 -8.49
CA ASP A 77 -10.88 -6.43 -7.48
C ASP A 77 -11.79 -7.46 -8.13
N ALA A 78 -12.07 -8.57 -7.44
CA ALA A 78 -13.00 -9.57 -7.91
C ALA A 78 -14.44 -9.05 -7.89
N THR A 79 -15.28 -9.55 -8.79
CA THR A 79 -16.70 -9.19 -8.84
C THR A 79 -17.38 -9.48 -7.50
N GLY A 80 -18.17 -8.53 -7.02
CA GLY A 80 -18.89 -8.63 -5.74
C GLY A 80 -18.05 -8.26 -4.51
N SER A 81 -16.79 -7.85 -4.68
CA SER A 81 -15.93 -7.40 -3.57
C SER A 81 -16.53 -6.23 -2.80
N ASP A 82 -16.44 -6.30 -1.46
CA ASP A 82 -16.81 -5.23 -0.55
C ASP A 82 -15.56 -4.70 0.16
N LYS A 83 -15.11 -3.51 -0.26
CA LYS A 83 -13.89 -2.88 0.27
C LYS A 83 -13.97 -2.49 1.75
N SER A 84 -15.14 -2.54 2.38
CA SER A 84 -15.24 -2.35 3.82
C SER A 84 -14.68 -3.52 4.65
N TYR A 85 -14.40 -4.67 4.00
CA TYR A 85 -13.73 -5.81 4.62
C TYR A 85 -12.26 -5.87 4.17
N PRO A 86 -11.32 -5.29 4.92
CA PRO A 86 -9.93 -5.18 4.48
C PRO A 86 -9.22 -6.54 4.43
N PHE A 87 -8.11 -6.59 3.69
CA PHE A 87 -7.04 -7.55 3.99
C PHE A 87 -6.37 -7.09 5.28
N PHE A 88 -6.21 -7.97 6.29
CA PHE A 88 -5.84 -7.56 7.65
C PHE A 88 -4.95 -8.54 8.39
N HIS A 89 -4.27 -8.03 9.42
CA HIS A 89 -3.70 -8.78 10.52
C HIS A 89 -4.30 -8.27 11.83
N GLU A 90 -4.83 -9.18 12.62
CA GLU A 90 -5.35 -8.86 13.96
C GLU A 90 -4.22 -9.01 14.99
N GLY A 91 -3.83 -7.88 15.59
CA GLY A 91 -2.84 -7.81 16.66
C GLY A 91 -3.48 -7.86 18.05
N THR A 92 -2.67 -7.56 19.07
CA THR A 92 -3.09 -7.54 20.48
C THR A 92 -2.93 -6.16 21.13
N SER A 93 -2.26 -5.22 20.44
CA SER A 93 -2.05 -3.86 20.94
C SER A 93 -3.28 -2.96 20.76
N ASP A 94 -3.18 -1.71 21.17
CA ASP A 94 -4.20 -0.69 20.91
C ASP A 94 -3.90 0.14 19.63
N LEU A 95 -2.93 -0.29 18.82
CA LEU A 95 -2.47 0.40 17.62
C LEU A 95 -3.00 -0.28 16.35
N LEU A 96 -3.62 0.51 15.47
CA LEU A 96 -3.96 0.10 14.10
C LEU A 96 -3.08 0.84 13.10
N ILE A 97 -2.40 0.08 12.24
CA ILE A 97 -1.63 0.58 11.09
C ILE A 97 -2.46 0.38 9.84
N VAL A 98 -2.67 1.45 9.09
CA VAL A 98 -3.52 1.51 7.89
C VAL A 98 -2.65 1.76 6.67
N THR A 99 -2.67 0.83 5.72
CA THR A 99 -1.99 0.95 4.42
C THR A 99 -2.99 0.96 3.27
N GLU A 100 -2.56 1.25 2.05
CA GLU A 100 -3.44 1.23 0.89
C GLU A 100 -3.61 -0.18 0.32
N ALA A 101 -2.52 -0.91 0.09
CA ALA A 101 -2.56 -2.24 -0.53
C ALA A 101 -2.02 -3.36 0.37
N PRO A 102 -2.44 -4.64 0.13
CA PRO A 102 -1.93 -5.79 0.89
C PRO A 102 -0.40 -5.95 0.82
N ILE A 103 0.22 -5.60 -0.33
CA ILE A 103 1.67 -5.65 -0.49
C ILE A 103 2.33 -4.62 0.41
N ASP A 104 1.78 -3.41 0.54
CA ASP A 104 2.33 -2.37 1.42
C ASP A 104 2.16 -2.71 2.90
N LEU A 105 1.04 -3.33 3.28
CA LEU A 105 0.85 -3.88 4.62
C LEU A 105 1.96 -4.87 4.99
N MET A 106 2.22 -5.84 4.12
CA MET A 106 3.25 -6.85 4.35
C MET A 106 4.68 -6.26 4.27
N SER A 107 4.88 -5.27 3.43
CA SER A 107 6.16 -4.55 3.30
C SER A 107 6.47 -3.73 4.55
N HIS A 108 5.50 -2.96 5.04
CA HIS A 108 5.61 -2.22 6.30
C HIS A 108 5.91 -3.17 7.48
N ALA A 109 5.23 -4.32 7.54
CA ALA A 109 5.48 -5.35 8.55
C ALA A 109 6.90 -5.92 8.42
N SER A 110 7.38 -6.17 7.18
CA SER A 110 8.74 -6.66 6.91
C SER A 110 9.81 -5.64 7.31
N ILE A 111 9.59 -4.36 7.03
CA ILE A 111 10.49 -3.28 7.45
C ILE A 111 10.57 -3.24 8.98
N ALA A 112 9.43 -3.29 9.66
CA ALA A 112 9.39 -3.28 11.13
C ALA A 112 10.15 -4.47 11.75
N ALA A 113 9.95 -5.67 11.22
CA ALA A 113 10.60 -6.88 11.71
C ALA A 113 12.10 -6.92 11.40
N ASP A 114 12.46 -6.79 10.11
CA ASP A 114 13.80 -7.15 9.64
C ASP A 114 14.83 -6.03 9.79
N PHE A 115 14.38 -4.77 9.81
CA PHE A 115 15.29 -3.62 9.95
C PHE A 115 15.22 -2.92 11.30
N TYR A 116 14.12 -3.11 12.05
CA TYR A 116 13.94 -2.47 13.35
C TYR A 116 13.75 -3.46 14.50
N GLY A 117 13.76 -4.79 14.23
CA GLY A 117 13.66 -5.84 15.24
C GLY A 117 12.34 -5.81 16.04
N ARG A 118 11.26 -5.26 15.47
CA ARG A 118 9.95 -5.18 16.14
C ARG A 118 9.15 -6.45 15.90
N ASP A 119 8.38 -6.86 16.89
CA ASP A 119 7.36 -7.87 16.67
C ASP A 119 6.19 -7.26 15.89
N TRP A 120 6.16 -7.53 14.59
CA TRP A 120 5.13 -6.99 13.70
C TRP A 120 3.73 -7.54 14.00
N THR A 121 3.63 -8.66 14.76
CA THR A 121 2.35 -9.31 15.07
C THR A 121 1.60 -8.65 16.22
N GLU A 122 2.25 -7.79 17.00
CA GLU A 122 1.60 -7.08 18.11
C GLU A 122 0.56 -6.07 17.64
N ASP A 123 0.83 -5.35 16.54
CA ASP A 123 -0.03 -4.29 16.06
C ASP A 123 -1.07 -4.78 15.06
N HIS A 124 -2.29 -4.24 15.18
CA HIS A 124 -3.30 -4.41 14.15
C HIS A 124 -2.89 -3.76 12.84
N ARG A 125 -3.18 -4.40 11.71
CA ARG A 125 -2.85 -3.89 10.37
C ARG A 125 -3.99 -4.14 9.42
N ILE A 126 -4.34 -3.14 8.61
CA ILE A 126 -5.31 -3.30 7.52
C ILE A 126 -4.79 -2.66 6.23
N SER A 127 -5.26 -3.16 5.08
CA SER A 127 -5.14 -2.46 3.81
C SER A 127 -6.51 -2.11 3.26
N THR A 128 -6.73 -0.83 2.97
CA THR A 128 -8.05 -0.30 2.59
C THR A 128 -8.46 -0.62 1.14
N GLY A 129 -7.51 -1.03 0.30
CA GLY A 129 -7.74 -1.31 -1.13
C GLY A 129 -8.00 -0.07 -2.00
N CYS A 130 -8.10 1.10 -1.37
CA CYS A 130 -8.19 2.44 -1.98
C CYS A 130 -8.19 3.50 -0.87
N LEU A 131 -8.12 4.78 -1.24
CA LEU A 131 -8.14 5.91 -0.30
C LEU A 131 -9.57 6.21 0.22
N TRP A 132 -10.21 5.19 0.86
CA TRP A 132 -11.54 5.28 1.45
C TRP A 132 -11.53 4.68 2.86
N ASN A 133 -12.18 5.37 3.81
CA ASN A 133 -12.12 5.03 5.23
C ASN A 133 -13.13 3.97 5.71
N GLY A 134 -14.01 3.47 4.85
CA GLY A 134 -15.03 2.49 5.26
C GLY A 134 -14.46 1.19 5.82
N ALA A 135 -13.26 0.77 5.37
CA ALA A 135 -12.56 -0.38 5.94
C ALA A 135 -12.02 -0.08 7.35
N ILE A 136 -11.56 1.15 7.58
CA ILE A 136 -11.09 1.61 8.89
C ILE A 136 -12.24 1.59 9.88
N ASP A 137 -13.36 2.22 9.52
CA ASP A 137 -14.54 2.33 10.38
C ASP A 137 -15.07 0.94 10.77
N ARG A 138 -15.24 0.04 9.79
CA ARG A 138 -15.67 -1.33 10.06
C ARG A 138 -14.70 -2.09 10.97
N TYR A 139 -13.40 -1.94 10.73
CA TYR A 139 -12.40 -2.62 11.56
C TYR A 139 -12.44 -2.13 13.01
N LEU A 140 -12.59 -0.82 13.22
CA LEU A 140 -12.69 -0.20 14.54
C LEU A 140 -13.97 -0.60 15.29
N GLU A 141 -15.09 -0.82 14.58
CA GLU A 141 -16.34 -1.33 15.19
C GLU A 141 -16.12 -2.70 15.86
N GLY A 142 -15.33 -3.57 15.24
CA GLY A 142 -14.99 -4.89 15.79
C GLY A 142 -13.86 -4.89 16.84
N HIS A 143 -13.13 -3.77 16.99
CA HIS A 143 -11.92 -3.68 17.82
C HIS A 143 -11.95 -2.45 18.75
N PRO A 144 -12.86 -2.41 19.72
CA PRO A 144 -13.05 -1.24 20.58
C PRO A 144 -11.86 -0.91 21.49
N GLN A 145 -10.87 -1.80 21.60
CA GLN A 145 -9.62 -1.57 22.35
C GLN A 145 -8.65 -0.63 21.62
N ILE A 146 -8.77 -0.46 20.31
CA ILE A 146 -7.88 0.40 19.51
C ILE A 146 -8.07 1.87 19.93
N ARG A 147 -6.96 2.56 20.15
CA ARG A 147 -6.90 3.98 20.54
C ARG A 147 -5.97 4.80 19.66
N ARG A 148 -5.01 4.15 19.02
CA ARG A 148 -3.98 4.78 18.19
C ARG A 148 -4.09 4.34 16.75
N LEU A 149 -3.99 5.29 15.83
CA LEU A 149 -4.02 5.03 14.38
C LEU A 149 -2.74 5.58 13.74
N VAL A 150 -2.11 4.78 12.90
CA VAL A 150 -1.01 5.22 12.04
C VAL A 150 -1.43 5.03 10.58
N PHE A 151 -1.51 6.14 9.85
CA PHE A 151 -1.80 6.12 8.42
C PHE A 151 -0.48 6.00 7.64
N ALA A 152 -0.26 4.82 7.09
CA ALA A 152 0.93 4.41 6.36
C ALA A 152 0.57 4.18 4.88
N VAL A 153 -0.03 5.20 4.25
CA VAL A 153 -0.47 5.19 2.84
C VAL A 153 0.62 5.73 1.93
N ASP A 154 0.41 5.59 0.62
CA ASP A 154 1.40 5.92 -0.40
C ASP A 154 1.84 7.39 -0.35
N ASN A 155 3.06 7.62 -0.83
CA ASN A 155 3.67 8.94 -0.96
C ASN A 155 3.77 9.30 -2.45
N ASP A 156 2.65 9.66 -3.04
CA ASP A 156 2.49 9.94 -4.48
C ASP A 156 3.17 11.25 -4.90
N TYR A 157 4.43 11.48 -4.52
CA TYR A 157 5.12 12.77 -4.69
C TYR A 157 5.34 13.18 -6.16
N LEU A 158 5.30 12.23 -7.10
CA LEU A 158 5.38 12.51 -8.55
C LEU A 158 4.01 12.50 -9.23
N ALA A 159 2.92 12.19 -8.51
CA ALA A 159 1.59 12.17 -9.11
C ALA A 159 1.11 13.58 -9.48
N ARG A 160 0.39 13.67 -10.60
CA ARG A 160 -0.18 14.92 -11.10
C ARG A 160 -1.69 14.81 -11.19
N ASP A 161 -2.36 15.92 -10.97
CA ASP A 161 -3.79 16.02 -11.23
C ASP A 161 -4.08 16.26 -12.74
N LYS A 162 -5.36 16.40 -13.07
CA LYS A 162 -5.81 16.64 -14.45
C LYS A 162 -5.28 17.95 -15.06
N ASP A 163 -4.85 18.88 -14.24
CA ASP A 163 -4.34 20.18 -14.64
C ASP A 163 -2.78 20.18 -14.66
N GLY A 164 -2.15 18.98 -14.51
CA GLY A 164 -0.71 18.80 -14.55
C GLY A 164 0.02 19.18 -13.24
N GLN A 165 -0.70 19.62 -12.20
CA GLN A 165 -0.10 20.06 -10.94
C GLN A 165 0.25 18.84 -10.06
N PHE A 166 1.40 18.89 -9.38
CA PHE A 166 1.78 17.86 -8.41
C PHE A 166 0.72 17.69 -7.34
N ARG A 167 0.30 16.43 -7.13
CA ARG A 167 -0.78 16.10 -6.21
C ARG A 167 -0.52 14.79 -5.48
N ASN A 168 -0.06 14.89 -4.25
CA ASN A 168 0.17 13.72 -3.39
C ASN A 168 -1.15 13.25 -2.75
N TRP A 169 -1.88 12.38 -3.47
CA TRP A 169 -3.22 11.93 -3.06
C TRP A 169 -3.20 11.14 -1.74
N GLY A 170 -2.20 10.26 -1.56
CA GLY A 170 -2.02 9.50 -0.34
C GLY A 170 -1.86 10.41 0.87
N GLN A 171 -0.97 11.39 0.80
CA GLN A 171 -0.69 12.29 1.92
C GLN A 171 -1.83 13.29 2.18
N LEU A 172 -2.51 13.76 1.17
CA LEU A 172 -3.73 14.57 1.34
C LEU A 172 -4.83 13.80 2.06
N THR A 173 -4.98 12.51 1.73
CA THR A 173 -5.94 11.62 2.38
C THR A 173 -5.53 11.32 3.82
N ALA A 174 -4.25 11.00 4.07
CA ALA A 174 -3.73 10.80 5.42
C ALA A 174 -4.00 12.02 6.32
N ALA A 175 -3.71 13.23 5.83
CA ALA A 175 -3.97 14.47 6.56
C ALA A 175 -5.48 14.68 6.85
N LYS A 176 -6.36 14.31 5.92
CA LYS A 176 -7.82 14.32 6.14
C LYS A 176 -8.20 13.32 7.23
N TRP A 177 -7.72 12.09 7.16
CA TRP A 177 -8.03 11.05 8.16
C TRP A 177 -7.48 11.40 9.54
N VAL A 178 -6.28 11.97 9.65
CA VAL A 178 -5.76 12.47 10.93
C VAL A 178 -6.74 13.44 11.58
N ARG A 179 -7.23 14.44 10.84
CA ARG A 179 -8.22 15.40 11.38
C ARG A 179 -9.52 14.72 11.80
N GLU A 180 -10.04 13.83 10.96
CA GLU A 180 -11.30 13.12 11.19
C GLU A 180 -11.24 12.24 12.43
N TYR A 181 -10.23 11.36 12.51
CA TYR A 181 -10.13 10.39 13.61
C TYR A 181 -9.63 11.02 14.93
N THR A 182 -8.80 12.08 14.86
CA THR A 182 -8.48 12.87 16.06
C THR A 182 -9.73 13.54 16.63
N GLY A 183 -10.61 14.07 15.78
CA GLY A 183 -11.91 14.61 16.20
C GLY A 183 -12.84 13.56 16.84
N ARG A 184 -12.63 12.27 16.54
CA ARG A 184 -13.34 11.13 17.16
C ARG A 184 -12.65 10.60 18.44
N GLY A 185 -11.53 11.20 18.86
CA GLY A 185 -10.82 10.85 20.09
C GLY A 185 -9.67 9.86 19.94
N PHE A 186 -9.28 9.51 18.72
CA PHE A 186 -8.10 8.66 18.46
C PHE A 186 -6.81 9.48 18.50
N GLN A 187 -5.71 8.86 18.93
CA GLN A 187 -4.37 9.40 18.72
C GLN A 187 -3.89 9.00 17.33
N CYS A 188 -3.64 9.98 16.45
CA CYS A 188 -3.33 9.74 15.05
C CYS A 188 -1.91 10.21 14.70
N ALA A 189 -1.23 9.44 13.85
CA ALA A 189 0.04 9.81 13.23
C ALA A 189 0.07 9.38 11.76
N VAL A 190 1.01 9.94 11.00
CA VAL A 190 1.32 9.50 9.64
C VAL A 190 2.70 8.87 9.65
N HIS A 191 2.83 7.70 9.04
CA HIS A 191 4.11 7.09 8.71
C HIS A 191 4.31 7.18 7.20
N LEU A 192 5.12 8.13 6.79
CA LEU A 192 5.39 8.43 5.40
C LEU A 192 6.44 7.46 4.85
N PRO A 193 6.19 6.75 3.73
CA PRO A 193 7.27 6.05 3.04
C PRO A 193 8.28 7.07 2.45
N HIS A 194 9.54 6.69 2.41
CA HIS A 194 10.62 7.53 1.86
C HIS A 194 10.49 7.71 0.35
N LEU A 195 10.11 6.63 -0.35
CA LEU A 195 9.80 6.61 -1.77
C LEU A 195 8.28 6.60 -1.98
N ASN A 196 7.82 6.13 -3.14
CA ASN A 196 6.41 6.18 -3.51
C ASN A 196 5.49 5.34 -2.58
N ASP A 197 5.95 4.17 -2.15
CA ASP A 197 5.21 3.25 -1.28
C ASP A 197 6.15 2.42 -0.40
N PHE A 198 5.61 1.72 0.60
CA PHE A 198 6.42 0.90 1.51
C PHE A 198 7.05 -0.32 0.82
N ASN A 199 6.48 -0.80 -0.29
CA ASN A 199 7.11 -1.88 -1.02
C ASN A 199 8.36 -1.42 -1.77
N THR A 200 8.34 -0.24 -2.35
CA THR A 200 9.49 0.38 -2.99
C THR A 200 10.61 0.62 -1.95
N ASP A 201 10.28 1.16 -0.78
CA ASP A 201 11.22 1.30 0.33
C ASP A 201 11.85 -0.05 0.72
N LEU A 202 11.02 -1.08 0.90
CA LEU A 202 11.49 -2.42 1.28
C LEU A 202 12.45 -2.99 0.24
N VAL A 203 12.10 -2.94 -1.04
CA VAL A 203 12.93 -3.48 -2.13
C VAL A 203 14.29 -2.78 -2.17
N GLU A 204 14.32 -1.46 -2.05
CA GLU A 204 15.58 -0.69 -2.02
C GLU A 204 16.40 -0.98 -0.75
N ARG A 205 15.74 -1.13 0.41
CA ARG A 205 16.41 -1.56 1.65
C ARG A 205 17.02 -2.97 1.53
N ARG A 206 16.35 -3.91 0.84
CA ARG A 206 16.89 -5.25 0.54
C ARG A 206 18.14 -5.23 -0.34
N LYS A 207 18.31 -4.18 -1.17
CA LYS A 207 19.53 -3.93 -1.95
C LYS A 207 20.66 -3.32 -1.11
N GLY A 208 20.46 -3.12 0.20
CA GLY A 208 21.47 -2.59 1.11
C GLY A 208 21.47 -1.05 1.23
N ARG A 209 20.46 -0.37 0.71
CA ARG A 209 20.35 1.10 0.84
C ARG A 209 19.93 1.49 2.25
N SER A 210 20.54 2.58 2.75
CA SER A 210 20.13 3.21 4.01
C SER A 210 18.87 4.05 3.82
N VAL A 211 18.30 4.55 4.91
CA VAL A 211 17.17 5.50 4.87
C VAL A 211 17.58 6.80 4.17
N GLU A 212 18.79 7.28 4.44
CA GLU A 212 19.36 8.48 3.82
C GLU A 212 19.54 8.29 2.30
N ASP A 213 19.84 7.06 1.85
CA ASP A 213 19.92 6.75 0.42
C ASP A 213 18.54 6.82 -0.24
N LEU A 214 17.46 6.36 0.44
CA LEU A 214 16.10 6.50 -0.07
C LEU A 214 15.70 7.97 -0.23
N ASP A 215 16.03 8.81 0.74
CA ASP A 215 15.75 10.25 0.65
C ASP A 215 16.52 10.91 -0.51
N ARG A 216 17.79 10.52 -0.74
CA ARG A 216 18.56 10.99 -1.91
C ARG A 216 17.93 10.54 -3.23
N LEU A 217 17.45 9.29 -3.30
CA LEU A 217 16.77 8.79 -4.50
C LEU A 217 15.51 9.61 -4.80
N ARG A 218 14.66 9.84 -3.79
CA ARG A 218 13.46 10.68 -3.94
C ARG A 218 13.81 12.08 -4.43
N MET A 219 14.83 12.72 -3.87
CA MET A 219 15.25 14.04 -4.31
C MET A 219 15.73 14.04 -5.75
N ALA A 220 16.50 13.03 -6.17
CA ALA A 220 16.95 12.91 -7.55
C ALA A 220 15.80 12.71 -8.54
N GLU A 221 14.78 11.94 -8.17
CA GLU A 221 13.56 11.75 -8.98
C GLU A 221 12.77 13.05 -9.13
N LEU A 222 12.62 13.82 -8.04
CA LEU A 222 11.98 15.14 -8.06
C LEU A 222 12.75 16.12 -8.95
N GLU A 223 14.07 16.21 -8.81
CA GLU A 223 14.92 17.06 -9.65
C GLU A 223 14.81 16.70 -11.13
N ALA A 224 14.80 15.40 -11.46
CA ALA A 224 14.64 14.94 -12.84
C ALA A 224 13.27 15.32 -13.41
N GLU A 225 12.20 15.29 -12.61
CA GLU A 225 10.86 15.68 -13.01
C GLU A 225 10.76 17.18 -13.25
N PHE A 226 11.27 18.00 -12.32
CA PHE A 226 11.30 19.46 -12.48
C PHE A 226 12.12 19.91 -13.70
N ASN A 227 13.24 19.23 -13.99
CA ASN A 227 14.05 19.55 -15.17
C ASN A 227 13.33 19.18 -16.48
N ARG A 228 12.48 18.15 -16.48
CA ARG A 228 11.63 17.83 -17.63
C ARG A 228 10.59 18.92 -17.89
N ASP A 229 9.91 19.36 -16.85
CA ASP A 229 8.93 20.46 -16.95
C ASP A 229 9.57 21.73 -17.50
N ALA A 230 10.73 22.11 -17.00
CA ALA A 230 11.45 23.31 -17.46
C ALA A 230 11.91 23.20 -18.93
N ALA A 231 12.16 22.00 -19.42
CA ALA A 231 12.55 21.76 -20.84
C ALA A 231 11.34 21.73 -21.78
N GLU A 232 10.13 21.51 -21.26
CA GLU A 232 8.87 21.46 -22.04
C GLU A 232 8.14 22.81 -22.07
N GLU A 233 8.54 23.79 -21.23
CA GLU A 233 8.00 25.16 -21.34
C GLU A 233 8.52 25.79 -22.64
N PRO A 234 7.61 26.23 -23.57
CA PRO A 234 8.06 26.89 -24.79
C PRO A 234 8.77 28.20 -24.43
N GLU A 235 9.93 28.45 -25.09
CA GLU A 235 10.61 29.74 -25.01
C GLU A 235 9.55 30.84 -25.26
N SER A 236 9.39 31.75 -24.30
CA SER A 236 8.43 32.83 -24.41
C SER A 236 8.75 33.66 -25.67
N GLU A 237 7.75 33.93 -26.52
CA GLU A 237 7.88 34.71 -27.77
C GLU A 237 8.44 36.14 -27.56
N ASP A 238 8.70 36.55 -26.32
CA ASP A 238 9.16 37.90 -25.97
C ASP A 238 10.66 38.17 -26.27
N GLU A 239 11.48 37.15 -26.59
CA GLU A 239 12.89 37.37 -26.99
C GLU A 239 13.08 37.64 -28.50
N GLN A 240 12.07 37.42 -29.32
CA GLN A 240 12.17 37.67 -30.77
C GLN A 240 11.88 39.12 -31.18
N GLU A 241 11.35 39.96 -30.33
CA GLU A 241 11.08 41.39 -30.66
C GLU A 241 12.22 42.35 -30.33
N MET A 242 13.34 41.86 -29.73
CA MET A 242 14.46 42.73 -29.40
C MET A 242 15.63 42.72 -30.42
N GLU A 243 15.56 41.94 -31.51
CA GLU A 243 16.58 41.88 -32.57
C GLU A 243 16.04 42.35 -33.97
N ALA A 244 14.93 43.12 -34.04
CA ALA A 244 14.46 43.66 -35.31
C ALA A 244 14.60 45.18 -35.39
#